data_33aa9b98ab93b4bdcb0a67eee9224c87
#
_entry.id   33aa9b98ab93b4bdcb0a67eee9224c87
#
_cell.length_a   1.000
_cell.length_b   1.000
_cell.length_c   1.000
_cell.angle_alpha   90.00
_cell.angle_beta   90.00
_cell.angle_gamma   90.00
#
_symmetry.space_group_name_H-M   'P 1'
#
loop_
_entity.id
_entity.type
_entity.pdbx_description
1 polymer ?
#
loop_
_entity_poly.entity_id
_entity_poly.type
_entity_poly.pdbx_seq_one_letter_code
_entity_poly.pdbx_strand_id
1 'polypeptide(L)'
;FPSPSSPSTQPELIEKRFQPKSAPATEKSSRTIEAQKNEPGIWERGEVKVPSTQPPTDPSSSLSGFQMSVQSGLRAYHTSNVLRQSKENEERSGVFEANFMASVLTPDIEVGDYYVLLPRLDMMLQWAQYQEKSSLLDYRFGLIKGGVGLAMPNDWNLGFGLDYNILHNISSGDKTFDSWSPSFSLQKGYAVFKNSYLMFDATARISNVAQTQVFEAAGIFADSGDNVQNSISLTLFHPFDETGKLVIVPRIGLSRTNYYKFPYKHRLDYLFSGGANLTYRWMEYYDLQGFMSFSSMSSNDIEDFEAFDIGLALSGNYRF
;
A
#
# COMPACT_ATOMS: atom_id res chain seq x y z
N PHE A 1 34.00 -30.40 -21.80
CA PHE A 1 33.93 -29.12 -21.12
C PHE A 1 32.46 -28.85 -20.82
N PRO A 2 32.03 -28.68 -19.56
CA PRO A 2 30.67 -28.32 -19.27
C PRO A 2 30.48 -26.85 -19.63
N SER A 3 29.40 -26.55 -20.35
CA SER A 3 28.95 -25.19 -20.66
C SER A 3 28.65 -24.42 -19.36
N PRO A 4 29.03 -23.16 -19.26
CA PRO A 4 28.69 -22.36 -18.09
C PRO A 4 27.17 -22.15 -18.06
N SER A 5 26.56 -22.53 -16.96
CA SER A 5 25.19 -22.23 -16.63
C SER A 5 25.00 -20.69 -16.61
N SER A 6 24.04 -20.22 -17.39
CA SER A 6 23.67 -18.83 -17.51
C SER A 6 23.38 -18.22 -16.13
N PRO A 7 23.89 -17.05 -15.79
CA PRO A 7 23.45 -16.32 -14.62
C PRO A 7 22.10 -15.65 -14.97
N SER A 8 21.04 -16.41 -14.93
CA SER A 8 19.70 -15.88 -15.08
C SER A 8 19.11 -15.60 -13.72
N THR A 9 18.38 -14.55 -13.59
CA THR A 9 17.33 -14.31 -12.59
C THR A 9 17.53 -13.25 -11.52
N GLN A 10 18.69 -12.62 -11.36
CA GLN A 10 18.81 -11.60 -10.31
C GLN A 10 17.98 -10.31 -10.50
N PRO A 11 17.88 -9.71 -11.71
CA PRO A 11 17.06 -8.50 -11.91
C PRO A 11 15.57 -8.75 -11.75
N GLU A 12 15.13 -9.92 -12.21
CA GLU A 12 13.73 -10.32 -12.20
C GLU A 12 13.19 -10.56 -10.78
N LEU A 13 14.03 -11.10 -9.89
CA LEU A 13 13.71 -11.28 -8.47
C LEU A 13 13.52 -9.97 -7.74
N ILE A 14 14.31 -8.95 -8.05
CA ILE A 14 14.21 -7.63 -7.46
C ILE A 14 12.90 -6.97 -7.89
N GLU A 15 12.58 -7.02 -9.17
CA GLU A 15 11.38 -6.41 -9.72
C GLU A 15 10.08 -7.00 -9.14
N LYS A 16 9.99 -8.33 -8.99
CA LYS A 16 8.84 -9.00 -8.38
C LYS A 16 8.60 -8.58 -6.93
N ARG A 17 9.65 -8.28 -6.20
CA ARG A 17 9.58 -7.94 -4.80
C ARG A 17 9.03 -6.55 -4.53
N PHE A 18 9.25 -5.64 -5.45
CA PHE A 18 9.01 -4.22 -5.28
C PHE A 18 7.75 -3.72 -5.95
N GLN A 19 6.89 -4.60 -6.41
CA GLN A 19 5.52 -4.20 -6.63
C GLN A 19 4.98 -3.69 -5.29
N PRO A 20 4.57 -2.43 -5.20
CA PRO A 20 4.20 -1.83 -3.93
C PRO A 20 3.06 -2.66 -3.33
N LYS A 21 3.33 -3.32 -2.22
CA LYS A 21 2.23 -3.76 -1.35
C LYS A 21 1.40 -2.51 -1.14
N SER A 22 0.20 -2.51 -1.67
CA SER A 22 -0.73 -1.39 -1.50
C SER A 22 -0.63 -0.88 -0.08
N ALA A 23 -0.31 0.39 0.07
CA ALA A 23 -0.25 1.05 1.37
C ALA A 23 -1.52 0.70 2.15
N PRO A 24 -1.42 0.48 3.46
CA PRO A 24 -2.59 0.15 4.26
C PRO A 24 -3.67 1.20 4.03
N ALA A 25 -4.83 0.74 3.61
CA ALA A 25 -5.99 1.54 3.24
C ALA A 25 -6.54 2.44 4.38
N THR A 26 -5.90 2.40 5.53
CA THR A 26 -6.35 2.98 6.79
C THR A 26 -6.54 4.50 6.74
N GLU A 27 -5.74 5.22 5.96
CA GLU A 27 -5.85 6.69 5.93
C GLU A 27 -6.94 7.23 5.01
N LYS A 28 -7.26 6.54 3.92
CA LYS A 28 -8.27 7.05 2.98
C LYS A 28 -9.69 6.99 3.54
N SER A 29 -9.97 6.02 4.42
CA SER A 29 -11.29 5.82 5.01
C SER A 29 -11.72 6.96 5.95
N SER A 30 -10.79 7.54 6.68
CA SER A 30 -11.12 8.50 7.72
C SER A 30 -11.64 9.84 7.18
N ARG A 31 -11.14 10.29 6.03
CA ARG A 31 -11.56 11.59 5.46
C ARG A 31 -12.94 11.53 4.80
N THR A 32 -13.25 10.41 4.13
CA THR A 32 -14.58 10.17 3.56
C THR A 32 -15.66 10.25 4.64
N ILE A 33 -15.37 9.72 5.83
CA ILE A 33 -16.30 9.69 6.95
C ILE A 33 -16.49 11.09 7.55
N GLU A 34 -15.43 11.92 7.58
CA GLU A 34 -15.53 13.28 8.09
C GLU A 34 -16.28 14.23 7.13
N ALA A 35 -16.10 14.10 5.83
CA ALA A 35 -16.83 14.90 4.85
C ALA A 35 -18.35 14.64 4.90
N GLN A 36 -18.74 13.39 5.19
CA GLN A 36 -20.16 13.02 5.34
C GLN A 36 -20.78 13.40 6.68
N LYS A 37 -19.99 13.63 7.72
CA LYS A 37 -20.48 13.98 9.05
C LYS A 37 -21.15 15.36 9.11
N ASN A 38 -20.93 16.19 8.11
CA ASN A 38 -21.47 17.55 8.05
C ASN A 38 -22.76 17.67 7.22
N GLU A 39 -23.28 16.60 6.64
CA GLU A 39 -24.58 16.63 5.97
C GLU A 39 -25.71 16.27 6.94
N PRO A 40 -26.66 17.18 7.21
CA PRO A 40 -27.82 16.88 8.05
C PRO A 40 -28.81 16.01 7.26
N GLY A 41 -28.92 14.74 7.61
CA GLY A 41 -30.10 13.97 7.21
C GLY A 41 -29.96 12.51 6.83
N ILE A 42 -28.75 11.98 6.61
CA ILE A 42 -28.60 10.59 6.17
C ILE A 42 -28.29 9.61 7.31
N TRP A 43 -27.87 10.09 8.46
CA TRP A 43 -27.32 9.27 9.57
C TRP A 43 -28.20 9.09 10.80
N GLU A 44 -29.47 9.50 10.76
CA GLU A 44 -30.37 9.35 11.91
C GLU A 44 -30.76 7.90 12.28
N ARG A 45 -30.30 6.89 11.53
CA ARG A 45 -30.52 5.48 11.87
C ARG A 45 -29.22 4.76 12.24
N GLY A 46 -28.69 5.09 13.39
CA GLY A 46 -27.58 4.41 14.00
C GLY A 46 -26.23 5.05 13.65
N GLU A 47 -25.83 6.02 14.43
CA GLU A 47 -24.45 6.53 14.43
C GLU A 47 -23.46 5.35 14.63
N VAL A 48 -22.94 4.83 13.55
CA VAL A 48 -21.72 4.04 13.61
C VAL A 48 -20.60 5.03 13.83
N LYS A 49 -20.27 5.32 15.08
CA LYS A 49 -18.98 5.93 15.40
C LYS A 49 -17.92 4.92 15.01
N VAL A 50 -17.47 4.96 13.76
CA VAL A 50 -16.20 4.33 13.40
C VAL A 50 -15.18 4.96 14.34
N PRO A 51 -14.50 4.16 15.18
CA PRO A 51 -13.50 4.72 16.07
C PRO A 51 -12.51 5.44 15.18
N SER A 52 -12.51 6.77 15.28
CA SER A 52 -11.45 7.56 14.69
C SER A 52 -10.17 7.04 15.33
N THR A 53 -9.34 6.32 14.56
CA THR A 53 -7.96 6.07 14.95
C THR A 53 -7.19 7.39 15.00
N GLN A 54 -7.89 8.51 14.98
CA GLN A 54 -7.38 9.85 14.90
C GLN A 54 -7.47 10.49 16.28
N PRO A 55 -6.38 11.06 16.81
CA PRO A 55 -6.45 11.91 17.99
C PRO A 55 -7.41 13.07 17.71
N PRO A 56 -8.15 13.56 18.74
CA PRO A 56 -9.01 14.71 18.59
C PRO A 56 -8.17 15.88 18.08
N THR A 57 -8.51 16.38 16.91
CA THR A 57 -7.93 17.61 16.36
C THR A 57 -8.45 18.77 17.16
N ASP A 58 -7.54 19.50 17.78
CA ASP A 58 -7.86 20.82 18.34
C ASP A 58 -8.18 21.76 17.16
N PRO A 59 -9.43 22.24 17.01
CA PRO A 59 -9.82 23.05 15.86
C PRO A 59 -9.08 24.39 15.76
N SER A 60 -8.26 24.73 16.76
CA SER A 60 -7.49 25.98 16.80
C SER A 60 -6.16 25.95 16.02
N SER A 61 -5.72 24.78 15.51
CA SER A 61 -4.42 24.63 14.85
C SER A 61 -4.49 24.58 13.32
N SER A 62 -5.64 24.82 12.70
CA SER A 62 -5.75 24.78 11.23
C SER A 62 -5.06 26.00 10.59
N LEU A 63 -3.91 25.77 9.97
CA LEU A 63 -3.37 26.66 8.94
C LEU A 63 -4.40 26.74 7.80
N SER A 64 -5.35 27.71 7.90
CA SER A 64 -6.30 28.07 6.83
C SER A 64 -6.89 26.89 6.03
N GLY A 65 -7.34 25.83 6.71
CA GLY A 65 -8.02 24.70 6.06
C GLY A 65 -7.11 23.59 5.52
N PHE A 66 -5.80 23.71 5.55
CA PHE A 66 -4.88 22.61 5.28
C PHE A 66 -4.76 21.69 6.50
N GLN A 67 -4.76 20.39 6.24
CA GLN A 67 -4.49 19.38 7.26
C GLN A 67 -3.20 18.64 6.89
N MET A 68 -2.30 18.52 7.85
CA MET A 68 -1.08 17.74 7.70
C MET A 68 -1.09 16.58 8.67
N SER A 69 -0.74 15.40 8.19
CA SER A 69 -0.53 14.24 9.05
C SER A 69 0.85 13.64 8.83
N VAL A 70 1.46 13.17 9.90
CA VAL A 70 2.73 12.47 9.89
C VAL A 70 2.57 11.14 10.61
N GLN A 71 3.00 10.09 9.96
CA GLN A 71 3.01 8.74 10.51
C GLN A 71 4.43 8.18 10.46
N SER A 72 4.85 7.54 11.53
CA SER A 72 6.08 6.75 11.57
C SER A 72 5.76 5.35 12.06
N GLY A 73 6.53 4.36 11.61
CA GLY A 73 6.31 2.98 12.02
C GLY A 73 7.59 2.15 12.00
N LEU A 74 7.65 1.21 12.92
CA LEU A 74 8.66 0.16 12.98
C LEU A 74 7.94 -1.18 12.91
N ARG A 75 8.46 -2.11 12.10
CA ARG A 75 7.91 -3.46 11.93
C ARG A 75 9.03 -4.47 12.04
N ALA A 76 8.77 -5.55 12.77
CA ALA A 76 9.63 -6.72 12.81
C ALA A 76 8.77 -7.94 12.51
N TYR A 77 9.17 -8.72 11.52
CA TYR A 77 8.39 -9.88 11.10
C TYR A 77 9.25 -10.98 10.51
N HIS A 78 8.66 -12.17 10.45
CA HIS A 78 9.20 -13.32 9.74
C HIS A 78 8.43 -13.51 8.43
N THR A 79 9.16 -13.76 7.33
CA THR A 79 8.60 -14.15 6.05
C THR A 79 9.02 -15.58 5.69
N SER A 80 8.09 -16.38 5.20
CA SER A 80 8.38 -17.77 4.78
C SER A 80 9.09 -17.85 3.45
N ASN A 81 8.99 -16.84 2.60
CA ASN A 81 9.55 -16.82 1.25
C ASN A 81 10.05 -15.43 0.89
N VAL A 82 11.27 -15.14 1.32
CA VAL A 82 11.88 -13.82 1.17
C VAL A 82 12.19 -13.46 -0.28
N LEU A 83 12.53 -14.44 -1.09
CA LEU A 83 12.88 -14.26 -2.49
C LEU A 83 11.67 -14.31 -3.43
N ARG A 84 10.49 -14.64 -2.91
CA ARG A 84 9.26 -14.81 -3.72
C ARG A 84 9.46 -15.82 -4.86
N GLN A 85 10.12 -16.93 -4.56
CA GLN A 85 10.39 -18.03 -5.47
C GLN A 85 9.38 -19.17 -5.31
N SER A 86 9.45 -20.16 -6.20
CA SER A 86 8.66 -21.38 -6.10
C SER A 86 8.89 -22.11 -4.77
N LYS A 87 7.93 -22.93 -4.39
CA LYS A 87 7.93 -23.65 -3.11
C LYS A 87 9.18 -24.51 -2.87
N GLU A 88 9.82 -24.96 -3.93
CA GLU A 88 11.05 -25.74 -3.85
C GLU A 88 12.28 -24.90 -3.47
N ASN A 89 12.21 -23.59 -3.69
CA ASN A 89 13.29 -22.62 -3.48
C ASN A 89 12.95 -21.57 -2.42
N GLU A 90 12.00 -21.88 -1.54
CA GLU A 90 11.60 -20.95 -0.46
C GLU A 90 12.77 -20.69 0.49
N GLU A 91 13.08 -19.43 0.70
CA GLU A 91 14.01 -18.98 1.73
C GLU A 91 13.28 -18.14 2.78
N ARG A 92 13.48 -18.46 4.04
CA ARG A 92 12.90 -17.76 5.17
C ARG A 92 13.82 -16.65 5.66
N SER A 93 13.27 -15.56 6.12
CA SER A 93 14.06 -14.49 6.73
C SER A 93 13.28 -13.72 7.78
N GLY A 94 14.01 -13.25 8.79
CA GLY A 94 13.57 -12.15 9.64
C GLY A 94 13.74 -10.83 8.87
N VAL A 95 12.81 -9.92 9.05
CA VAL A 95 12.80 -8.60 8.40
C VAL A 95 12.52 -7.52 9.43
N PHE A 96 13.31 -6.46 9.38
CA PHE A 96 13.06 -5.23 10.12
C PHE A 96 12.77 -4.11 9.11
N GLU A 97 11.68 -3.39 9.31
CA GLU A 97 11.29 -2.25 8.49
C GLU A 97 11.05 -1.01 9.35
N ALA A 98 11.52 0.13 8.86
CA ALA A 98 11.14 1.43 9.37
C ALA A 98 10.48 2.23 8.24
N ASN A 99 9.40 2.92 8.55
CA ASN A 99 8.71 3.77 7.60
C ASN A 99 8.39 5.14 8.19
N PHE A 100 8.31 6.11 7.30
CA PHE A 100 7.86 7.46 7.58
C PHE A 100 6.92 7.87 6.46
N MET A 101 5.76 8.43 6.81
CA MET A 101 4.77 8.93 5.87
C MET A 101 4.35 10.32 6.28
N ALA A 102 4.21 11.21 5.32
CA ALA A 102 3.62 12.53 5.50
C ALA A 102 2.53 12.74 4.47
N SER A 103 1.41 13.31 4.88
CA SER A 103 0.28 13.62 4.00
C SER A 103 -0.15 15.06 4.22
N VAL A 104 -0.38 15.76 3.14
CA VAL A 104 -0.97 17.11 3.13
C VAL A 104 -2.29 17.03 2.39
N LEU A 105 -3.34 17.44 3.06
CA LEU A 105 -4.68 17.56 2.54
C LEU A 105 -5.00 19.04 2.38
N THR A 106 -5.44 19.43 1.21
CA THR A 106 -5.93 20.79 1.01
C THR A 106 -7.35 20.94 1.55
N PRO A 107 -7.89 22.16 1.70
CA PRO A 107 -9.30 22.36 1.96
C PRO A 107 -10.15 21.63 0.92
N ASP A 108 -11.28 21.13 1.37
CA ASP A 108 -12.29 20.51 0.53
C ASP A 108 -12.87 21.55 -0.43
N ILE A 109 -13.04 21.16 -1.70
CA ILE A 109 -13.60 22.03 -2.74
C ILE A 109 -14.97 21.48 -3.13
N GLU A 110 -16.02 22.18 -2.73
CA GLU A 110 -17.38 21.81 -3.12
C GLU A 110 -17.62 22.06 -4.60
N VAL A 111 -18.19 21.07 -5.28
CA VAL A 111 -18.54 21.13 -6.71
C VAL A 111 -20.03 20.84 -6.88
N GLY A 112 -20.82 21.90 -6.97
CA GLY A 112 -22.28 21.79 -6.91
C GLY A 112 -22.74 21.29 -5.53
N ASP A 113 -23.94 20.71 -5.48
CA ASP A 113 -24.59 20.36 -4.21
C ASP A 113 -24.20 18.96 -3.68
N TYR A 114 -23.47 18.15 -4.45
CA TYR A 114 -23.32 16.72 -4.17
C TYR A 114 -21.89 16.17 -4.25
N TYR A 115 -20.94 16.96 -4.72
CA TYR A 115 -19.58 16.49 -4.99
C TYR A 115 -18.57 17.33 -4.21
N VAL A 116 -17.56 16.65 -3.69
CA VAL A 116 -16.45 17.30 -3.00
C VAL A 116 -15.13 16.81 -3.59
N LEU A 117 -14.30 17.74 -4.07
CA LEU A 117 -12.94 17.46 -4.49
C LEU A 117 -12.01 17.52 -3.27
N LEU A 118 -11.14 16.51 -3.19
CA LEU A 118 -10.21 16.27 -2.09
C LEU A 118 -8.78 16.17 -2.63
N PRO A 119 -8.11 17.31 -2.92
CA PRO A 119 -6.73 17.26 -3.36
C PRO A 119 -5.80 16.81 -2.23
N ARG A 120 -4.77 16.01 -2.58
CA ARG A 120 -3.89 15.39 -1.60
C ARG A 120 -2.48 15.22 -2.16
N LEU A 121 -1.47 15.39 -1.28
CA LEU A 121 -0.09 15.05 -1.52
C LEU A 121 0.39 14.11 -0.42
N ASP A 122 0.94 12.96 -0.81
CA ASP A 122 1.52 11.98 0.09
C ASP A 122 3.00 11.79 -0.20
N MET A 123 3.78 11.59 0.84
CA MET A 123 5.18 11.23 0.80
C MET A 123 5.41 10.02 1.69
N MET A 124 6.18 9.04 1.24
CA MET A 124 6.57 7.88 2.05
C MET A 124 8.06 7.59 1.85
N LEU A 125 8.73 7.28 2.95
CA LEU A 125 10.08 6.73 2.98
C LEU A 125 10.04 5.42 3.76
N GLN A 126 10.71 4.40 3.24
CA GLN A 126 10.78 3.09 3.88
C GLN A 126 12.19 2.55 3.80
N TRP A 127 12.63 1.92 4.87
CA TRP A 127 13.86 1.15 4.95
C TRP A 127 13.52 -0.27 5.35
N ALA A 128 14.14 -1.25 4.70
CA ALA A 128 14.00 -2.63 5.09
C ALA A 128 15.38 -3.28 5.17
N GLN A 129 15.58 -4.06 6.23
CA GLN A 129 16.76 -4.89 6.44
C GLN A 129 16.34 -6.33 6.63
N TYR A 130 17.10 -7.22 6.03
CA TYR A 130 16.84 -8.64 6.01
C TYR A 130 17.94 -9.39 6.73
N GLN A 131 17.55 -10.36 7.54
CA GLN A 131 18.51 -11.23 8.21
C GLN A 131 19.26 -12.11 7.22
N GLU A 132 18.52 -12.67 6.25
CA GLU A 132 19.09 -13.47 5.18
C GLU A 132 19.16 -12.66 3.88
N LYS A 133 20.23 -12.85 3.08
CA LYS A 133 20.46 -12.16 1.80
C LYS A 133 20.47 -10.62 1.92
N SER A 134 20.95 -10.06 3.02
CA SER A 134 20.95 -8.62 3.29
C SER A 134 21.59 -7.79 2.15
N SER A 135 22.72 -8.26 1.60
CA SER A 135 23.42 -7.57 0.50
C SER A 135 22.55 -7.41 -0.78
N LEU A 136 21.62 -8.34 -1.00
CA LEU A 136 20.73 -8.33 -2.16
C LEU A 136 19.41 -7.62 -1.86
N LEU A 137 18.93 -7.76 -0.63
CA LEU A 137 17.53 -7.51 -0.30
C LEU A 137 17.30 -6.24 0.53
N ASP A 138 18.34 -5.72 1.21
CA ASP A 138 18.21 -4.49 1.97
C ASP A 138 17.96 -3.32 1.03
N TYR A 139 16.90 -2.55 1.32
CA TYR A 139 16.50 -1.45 0.44
C TYR A 139 16.05 -0.19 1.17
N ARG A 140 16.16 0.93 0.45
CA ARG A 140 15.44 2.18 0.71
C ARG A 140 14.45 2.43 -0.41
N PHE A 141 13.24 2.75 -0.03
CA PHE A 141 12.16 3.07 -0.97
C PHE A 141 11.61 4.46 -0.65
N GLY A 142 11.40 5.25 -1.69
CA GLY A 142 10.75 6.56 -1.63
C GLY A 142 9.54 6.60 -2.55
N LEU A 143 8.47 7.25 -2.10
CA LEU A 143 7.27 7.50 -2.89
C LEU A 143 6.80 8.93 -2.65
N ILE A 144 6.44 9.60 -3.74
CA ILE A 144 5.68 10.86 -3.72
C ILE A 144 4.45 10.64 -4.59
N LYS A 145 3.28 10.96 -4.07
CA LYS A 145 1.99 10.82 -4.75
C LYS A 145 1.19 12.09 -4.65
N GLY A 146 0.91 12.70 -5.79
CA GLY A 146 -0.09 13.77 -5.93
C GLY A 146 -1.40 13.22 -6.46
N GLY A 147 -2.53 13.72 -5.98
CA GLY A 147 -3.81 13.24 -6.46
C GLY A 147 -5.00 14.09 -6.05
N VAL A 148 -6.13 13.77 -6.65
CA VAL A 148 -7.43 14.37 -6.34
C VAL A 148 -8.44 13.25 -6.12
N GLY A 149 -9.11 13.26 -4.97
CA GLY A 149 -10.30 12.46 -4.72
C GLY A 149 -11.56 13.23 -5.09
N LEU A 150 -12.59 12.54 -5.53
CA LEU A 150 -13.94 13.06 -5.72
C LEU A 150 -14.89 12.25 -4.84
N ALA A 151 -15.35 12.85 -3.75
CA ALA A 151 -16.41 12.27 -2.95
C ALA A 151 -17.75 12.47 -3.66
N MET A 152 -18.52 11.40 -3.76
CA MET A 152 -19.81 11.34 -4.47
C MET A 152 -20.91 10.83 -3.53
N PRO A 153 -22.18 11.03 -3.87
CA PRO A 153 -23.30 10.47 -3.10
C PRO A 153 -23.19 8.97 -2.89
N ASN A 154 -23.79 8.47 -1.80
CA ASN A 154 -23.83 7.05 -1.42
C ASN A 154 -22.45 6.44 -1.16
N ASP A 155 -21.53 7.20 -0.55
CA ASP A 155 -20.21 6.73 -0.09
C ASP A 155 -19.25 6.26 -1.19
N TRP A 156 -19.47 6.70 -2.42
CA TRP A 156 -18.55 6.48 -3.51
C TRP A 156 -17.45 7.54 -3.52
N ASN A 157 -16.21 7.09 -3.75
CA ASN A 157 -15.06 7.94 -3.99
C ASN A 157 -14.34 7.51 -5.25
N LEU A 158 -14.11 8.48 -6.13
CA LEU A 158 -13.17 8.34 -7.23
C LEU A 158 -11.85 8.99 -6.86
N GLY A 159 -10.74 8.41 -7.28
CA GLY A 159 -9.42 8.99 -7.09
C GLY A 159 -8.63 8.97 -8.38
N PHE A 160 -7.95 10.07 -8.67
CA PHE A 160 -6.93 10.19 -9.72
C PHE A 160 -5.63 10.56 -9.05
N GLY A 161 -4.54 9.89 -9.40
CA GLY A 161 -3.24 10.15 -8.81
C GLY A 161 -2.10 9.93 -9.79
N LEU A 162 -0.99 10.57 -9.51
CA LEU A 162 0.29 10.35 -10.15
C LEU A 162 1.32 10.07 -9.06
N ASP A 163 1.95 8.90 -9.14
CA ASP A 163 2.98 8.48 -8.20
C ASP A 163 4.35 8.55 -8.86
N TYR A 164 5.35 8.98 -8.11
CA TYR A 164 6.76 8.74 -8.41
C TYR A 164 7.35 7.85 -7.33
N ASN A 165 7.95 6.74 -7.73
CA ASN A 165 8.60 5.79 -6.84
C ASN A 165 10.08 5.68 -7.19
N ILE A 166 10.91 5.47 -6.18
CA ILE A 166 12.34 5.22 -6.33
C ILE A 166 12.80 4.16 -5.34
N LEU A 167 13.61 3.23 -5.80
CA LEU A 167 14.21 2.17 -5.00
C LEU A 167 15.73 2.17 -5.11
N HIS A 168 16.38 2.06 -3.97
CA HIS A 168 17.82 1.86 -3.86
C HIS A 168 18.14 0.61 -3.06
N ASN A 169 19.14 -0.15 -3.49
CA ASN A 169 19.76 -1.15 -2.65
C ASN A 169 20.66 -0.46 -1.62
N ILE A 170 20.57 -0.88 -0.35
CA ILE A 170 21.37 -0.23 0.73
C ILE A 170 22.82 -0.64 0.64
N SER A 171 23.09 -1.92 0.34
CA SER A 171 24.44 -2.48 0.37
C SER A 171 25.35 -1.94 -0.74
N SER A 172 24.83 -1.79 -1.95
CA SER A 172 25.58 -1.19 -3.07
C SER A 172 25.42 0.31 -3.17
N GLY A 173 24.36 0.88 -2.59
CA GLY A 173 24.00 2.29 -2.74
C GLY A 173 23.34 2.62 -4.10
N ASP A 174 23.26 1.65 -5.00
CA ASP A 174 22.77 1.87 -6.36
C ASP A 174 21.25 2.04 -6.40
N LYS A 175 20.81 2.89 -7.33
CA LYS A 175 19.40 2.94 -7.70
C LYS A 175 19.04 1.66 -8.45
N THR A 176 18.00 0.96 -7.99
CA THR A 176 17.50 -0.26 -8.64
C THR A 176 16.53 0.10 -9.74
N PHE A 177 15.54 0.93 -9.43
CA PHE A 177 14.61 1.49 -10.41
C PHE A 177 13.98 2.77 -9.90
N ASP A 178 13.37 3.52 -10.81
CA ASP A 178 12.36 4.51 -10.53
C ASP A 178 11.15 4.32 -11.47
N SER A 179 10.00 4.86 -11.10
CA SER A 179 8.80 4.76 -11.93
C SER A 179 7.85 5.91 -11.73
N TRP A 180 7.17 6.29 -12.82
CA TRP A 180 6.02 7.17 -12.83
C TRP A 180 4.76 6.38 -13.09
N SER A 181 3.75 6.58 -12.27
CA SER A 181 2.56 5.74 -12.34
C SER A 181 1.28 6.56 -12.17
N PRO A 182 0.61 6.95 -13.25
CA PRO A 182 -0.76 7.42 -13.17
C PRO A 182 -1.69 6.32 -12.65
N SER A 183 -2.61 6.69 -11.78
CA SER A 183 -3.54 5.76 -11.14
C SER A 183 -4.95 6.31 -11.09
N PHE A 184 -5.91 5.41 -11.21
CA PHE A 184 -7.33 5.64 -10.98
C PHE A 184 -7.81 4.70 -9.88
N SER A 185 -8.63 5.18 -8.95
CA SER A 185 -9.21 4.36 -7.90
C SER A 185 -10.69 4.63 -7.73
N LEU A 186 -11.43 3.58 -7.38
CA LEU A 186 -12.83 3.62 -7.02
C LEU A 186 -12.98 2.96 -5.66
N GLN A 187 -13.59 3.66 -4.71
CA GLN A 187 -13.81 3.16 -3.36
C GLN A 187 -15.27 3.28 -2.97
N LYS A 188 -15.74 2.34 -2.17
CA LYS A 188 -17.04 2.41 -1.54
C LYS A 188 -17.02 1.80 -0.15
N GLY A 189 -17.67 2.48 0.77
CA GLY A 189 -17.85 2.02 2.14
C GLY A 189 -19.24 1.50 2.41
N TYR A 190 -19.31 0.51 3.30
CA TYR A 190 -20.57 -0.08 3.75
C TYR A 190 -20.52 -0.27 5.27
N ALA A 191 -21.49 0.25 5.98
CA ALA A 191 -21.74 -0.13 7.36
C ALA A 191 -22.37 -1.54 7.37
N VAL A 192 -21.70 -2.54 7.95
CA VAL A 192 -22.13 -3.95 7.88
C VAL A 192 -22.69 -4.49 9.20
N PHE A 193 -22.12 -4.06 10.34
CA PHE A 193 -22.57 -4.40 11.67
C PHE A 193 -22.52 -3.13 12.55
N LYS A 194 -23.10 -3.20 13.77
CA LYS A 194 -22.92 -2.15 14.76
C LYS A 194 -21.41 -1.95 14.97
N ASN A 195 -20.91 -0.75 14.65
CA ASN A 195 -19.51 -0.36 14.75
C ASN A 195 -18.53 -0.99 13.74
N SER A 196 -19.00 -1.67 12.69
CA SER A 196 -18.12 -2.28 11.69
C SER A 196 -18.33 -1.68 10.32
N TYR A 197 -17.25 -1.52 9.58
CA TYR A 197 -17.23 -0.87 8.28
C TYR A 197 -16.48 -1.73 7.27
N LEU A 198 -17.12 -2.07 6.16
CA LEU A 198 -16.52 -2.79 5.04
C LEU A 198 -16.18 -1.82 3.93
N MET A 199 -14.95 -1.79 3.48
CA MET A 199 -14.50 -0.98 2.38
C MET A 199 -14.15 -1.85 1.17
N PHE A 200 -14.75 -1.53 0.04
CA PHE A 200 -14.37 -2.00 -1.28
C PHE A 200 -13.42 -0.98 -1.92
N ASP A 201 -12.35 -1.46 -2.53
CA ASP A 201 -11.40 -0.65 -3.29
C ASP A 201 -11.08 -1.34 -4.61
N ALA A 202 -11.13 -0.59 -5.71
CA ALA A 202 -10.68 -1.02 -7.04
C ALA A 202 -9.69 0.02 -7.56
N THR A 203 -8.55 -0.42 -8.10
CA THR A 203 -7.51 0.48 -8.60
C THR A 203 -7.00 -0.02 -9.95
N ALA A 204 -6.84 0.91 -10.89
CA ALA A 204 -6.11 0.73 -12.14
C ALA A 204 -4.88 1.64 -12.13
N ARG A 205 -3.72 1.11 -12.50
CA ARG A 205 -2.44 1.81 -12.48
C ARG A 205 -1.63 1.45 -13.71
N ILE A 206 -1.01 2.45 -14.33
CA ILE A 206 -0.03 2.27 -15.41
C ILE A 206 1.32 2.64 -14.82
N SER A 207 2.30 1.74 -14.88
CA SER A 207 3.65 1.98 -14.37
C SER A 207 4.63 2.08 -15.53
N ASN A 208 5.27 3.23 -15.67
CA ASN A 208 6.41 3.43 -16.56
C ASN A 208 7.67 3.32 -15.71
N VAL A 209 8.43 2.26 -15.89
CA VAL A 209 9.55 1.86 -15.04
C VAL A 209 10.87 2.16 -15.74
N ALA A 210 11.78 2.83 -15.06
CA ALA A 210 13.15 3.02 -15.50
C ALA A 210 14.10 2.19 -14.61
N GLN A 211 14.49 1.02 -15.11
CA GLN A 211 15.46 0.13 -14.45
C GLN A 211 16.88 0.62 -14.71
N THR A 212 17.75 0.50 -13.72
CA THR A 212 19.18 0.82 -13.88
C THR A 212 20.02 -0.36 -14.35
N GLN A 213 19.59 -1.58 -14.08
CA GLN A 213 20.28 -2.78 -14.57
C GLN A 213 19.72 -3.16 -15.94
N VAL A 214 20.50 -2.85 -16.98
CA VAL A 214 20.17 -3.15 -18.38
C VAL A 214 21.09 -4.30 -18.84
N PHE A 215 20.49 -5.37 -19.32
CA PHE A 215 21.20 -6.51 -19.91
C PHE A 215 20.79 -6.68 -21.37
N GLU A 216 21.28 -5.80 -22.23
CA GLU A 216 20.91 -5.77 -23.66
C GLU A 216 21.09 -7.12 -24.37
N ALA A 217 22.13 -7.89 -23.99
CA ALA A 217 22.37 -9.23 -24.52
C ALA A 217 21.26 -10.23 -24.15
N ALA A 218 20.54 -10.01 -23.04
CA ALA A 218 19.37 -10.78 -22.64
C ALA A 218 18.06 -10.13 -23.06
N GLY A 219 18.10 -8.98 -23.77
CA GLY A 219 16.92 -8.23 -24.17
C GLY A 219 16.23 -7.47 -23.05
N ILE A 220 16.89 -7.26 -21.92
CA ILE A 220 16.36 -6.48 -20.81
C ILE A 220 16.77 -5.03 -20.96
N PHE A 221 15.79 -4.17 -21.21
CA PHE A 221 15.94 -2.74 -21.39
C PHE A 221 15.43 -1.96 -20.19
N ALA A 222 15.72 -0.68 -20.13
CA ALA A 222 15.32 0.19 -19.02
C ALA A 222 13.81 0.22 -18.77
N ASP A 223 12.99 0.08 -19.81
CA ASP A 223 11.52 0.10 -19.79
C ASP A 223 10.88 -1.29 -19.80
N SER A 224 11.65 -2.37 -19.64
CA SER A 224 11.12 -3.75 -19.65
C SER A 224 10.09 -4.02 -18.53
N GLY A 225 10.17 -3.28 -17.44
CA GLY A 225 9.24 -3.35 -16.31
C GLY A 225 7.91 -2.61 -16.50
N ASP A 226 7.70 -1.95 -17.64
CA ASP A 226 6.46 -1.22 -17.90
C ASP A 226 5.24 -2.13 -17.89
N ASN A 227 4.23 -1.75 -17.08
CA ASN A 227 3.06 -2.60 -16.88
C ASN A 227 1.76 -1.82 -16.62
N VAL A 228 0.65 -2.53 -16.77
CA VAL A 228 -0.68 -2.11 -16.31
C VAL A 228 -1.15 -3.04 -15.22
N GLN A 229 -1.45 -2.50 -14.05
CA GLN A 229 -1.94 -3.25 -12.90
C GLN A 229 -3.39 -2.86 -12.62
N ASN A 230 -4.25 -3.87 -12.44
CA ASN A 230 -5.60 -3.72 -11.93
C ASN A 230 -5.73 -4.50 -10.63
N SER A 231 -6.33 -3.91 -9.61
CA SER A 231 -6.54 -4.57 -8.32
C SER A 231 -7.91 -4.29 -7.75
N ILE A 232 -8.42 -5.26 -7.02
CA ILE A 232 -9.62 -5.13 -6.19
C ILE A 232 -9.30 -5.62 -4.79
N SER A 233 -9.88 -5.00 -3.77
CA SER A 233 -9.75 -5.47 -2.40
C SER A 233 -10.97 -5.18 -1.56
N LEU A 234 -11.15 -6.00 -0.51
CA LEU A 234 -12.13 -5.82 0.54
C LEU A 234 -11.38 -5.73 1.87
N THR A 235 -11.71 -4.72 2.66
CA THR A 235 -11.13 -4.48 3.98
C THR A 235 -12.26 -4.27 4.98
N LEU A 236 -12.30 -5.08 6.05
CA LEU A 236 -13.25 -4.91 7.14
C LEU A 236 -12.55 -4.22 8.32
N PHE A 237 -13.15 -3.19 8.86
CA PHE A 237 -12.75 -2.55 10.10
C PHE A 237 -13.74 -2.99 11.18
N HIS A 238 -13.28 -3.73 12.18
CA HIS A 238 -14.12 -4.22 13.26
C HIS A 238 -13.49 -3.92 14.62
N PRO A 239 -14.01 -2.92 15.35
CA PRO A 239 -13.62 -2.67 16.74
C PRO A 239 -14.23 -3.73 17.64
N PHE A 240 -13.42 -4.25 18.57
CA PHE A 240 -13.90 -5.20 19.59
C PHE A 240 -14.58 -4.52 20.78
N ASP A 241 -14.31 -3.24 20.96
CA ASP A 241 -14.87 -2.45 22.06
C ASP A 241 -15.51 -1.15 21.55
N GLU A 242 -16.35 -0.55 22.36
CA GLU A 242 -17.04 0.72 22.05
C GLU A 242 -16.07 1.91 21.99
N THR A 243 -14.90 1.79 22.59
CA THR A 243 -13.87 2.84 22.60
C THR A 243 -12.98 2.79 21.37
N GLY A 244 -13.02 1.71 20.59
CA GLY A 244 -12.19 1.50 19.43
C GLY A 244 -10.70 1.39 19.73
N LYS A 245 -10.32 1.03 20.95
CA LYS A 245 -8.92 0.82 21.30
C LYS A 245 -8.35 -0.44 20.68
N LEU A 246 -9.18 -1.48 20.53
CA LEU A 246 -8.79 -2.74 19.93
C LEU A 246 -9.59 -2.95 18.65
N VAL A 247 -8.90 -2.97 17.50
CA VAL A 247 -9.52 -3.09 16.18
C VAL A 247 -8.87 -4.23 15.42
N ILE A 248 -9.65 -5.12 14.83
CA ILE A 248 -9.17 -6.07 13.84
C ILE A 248 -9.50 -5.56 12.42
N VAL A 249 -8.53 -5.69 11.53
CA VAL A 249 -8.64 -5.23 10.13
C VAL A 249 -8.25 -6.37 9.19
N PRO A 250 -9.14 -7.36 8.94
CA PRO A 250 -8.92 -8.34 7.89
C PRO A 250 -9.06 -7.71 6.52
N ARG A 251 -8.23 -8.18 5.59
CA ARG A 251 -8.22 -7.74 4.19
C ARG A 251 -7.99 -8.91 3.26
N ILE A 252 -8.68 -8.90 2.12
CA ILE A 252 -8.40 -9.76 0.98
C ILE A 252 -8.27 -8.90 -0.28
N GLY A 253 -7.47 -9.34 -1.23
CA GLY A 253 -7.25 -8.62 -2.47
C GLY A 253 -6.81 -9.54 -3.60
N LEU A 254 -7.11 -9.12 -4.81
CA LEU A 254 -6.69 -9.73 -6.06
C LEU A 254 -6.12 -8.63 -6.95
N SER A 255 -4.94 -8.87 -7.53
CA SER A 255 -4.40 -7.99 -8.55
C SER A 255 -3.98 -8.76 -9.79
N ARG A 256 -4.07 -8.09 -10.93
CA ARG A 256 -3.62 -8.56 -12.23
C ARG A 256 -2.64 -7.56 -12.79
N THR A 257 -1.43 -8.01 -13.14
CA THR A 257 -0.40 -7.19 -13.77
C THR A 257 -0.12 -7.72 -15.17
N ASN A 258 -0.16 -6.83 -16.17
CA ASN A 258 0.12 -7.14 -17.56
C ASN A 258 1.31 -6.29 -18.02
N TYR A 259 2.38 -6.94 -18.45
CA TYR A 259 3.57 -6.29 -18.98
C TYR A 259 3.46 -6.13 -20.50
N TYR A 260 3.81 -4.97 -21.02
CA TYR A 260 3.63 -4.65 -22.46
C TYR A 260 4.93 -4.34 -23.19
N LYS A 261 6.08 -4.38 -22.51
CA LYS A 261 7.40 -4.19 -23.10
C LYS A 261 8.20 -5.50 -23.19
N PHE A 262 9.09 -5.55 -24.17
CA PHE A 262 10.01 -6.66 -24.32
C PHE A 262 11.06 -6.65 -23.18
N PRO A 263 11.51 -7.82 -22.63
CA PRO A 263 11.16 -9.18 -23.04
C PRO A 263 9.84 -9.67 -22.44
N TYR A 264 9.26 -8.97 -21.47
CA TYR A 264 8.09 -9.40 -20.68
C TYR A 264 6.75 -9.15 -21.39
N LYS A 265 6.78 -8.74 -22.68
CA LYS A 265 5.55 -8.54 -23.45
C LYS A 265 4.72 -9.82 -23.44
N HIS A 266 3.46 -9.71 -23.01
CA HIS A 266 2.53 -10.82 -22.78
C HIS A 266 2.67 -11.56 -21.44
N ARG A 267 3.60 -11.20 -20.58
CA ARG A 267 3.62 -11.68 -19.21
C ARG A 267 2.38 -11.17 -18.48
N LEU A 268 1.74 -12.07 -17.77
CA LEU A 268 0.53 -11.83 -17.02
C LEU A 268 0.65 -12.47 -15.65
N ASP A 269 0.64 -11.64 -14.61
CA ASP A 269 0.73 -12.09 -13.23
C ASP A 269 -0.62 -11.85 -12.52
N TYR A 270 -1.08 -12.84 -11.76
CA TYR A 270 -2.18 -12.75 -10.83
C TYR A 270 -1.65 -12.90 -9.41
N LEU A 271 -1.92 -11.93 -8.56
CA LEU A 271 -1.54 -11.95 -7.16
C LEU A 271 -2.80 -11.94 -6.29
N PHE A 272 -3.01 -13.02 -5.55
CA PHE A 272 -3.95 -13.07 -4.43
C PHE A 272 -3.22 -12.66 -3.15
N SER A 273 -3.87 -11.84 -2.32
CA SER A 273 -3.35 -11.44 -1.02
C SER A 273 -4.46 -11.50 0.02
N GLY A 274 -4.12 -11.96 1.21
CA GLY A 274 -5.01 -11.98 2.37
C GLY A 274 -4.24 -11.68 3.64
N GLY A 275 -4.89 -11.16 4.66
CA GLY A 275 -4.23 -10.90 5.92
C GLY A 275 -5.15 -10.24 6.94
N ALA A 276 -4.62 -10.07 8.14
CA ALA A 276 -5.31 -9.37 9.21
C ALA A 276 -4.31 -8.59 10.05
N ASN A 277 -4.72 -7.40 10.48
CA ASN A 277 -4.02 -6.61 11.47
C ASN A 277 -4.88 -6.53 12.73
N LEU A 278 -4.30 -6.79 13.90
CA LEU A 278 -4.89 -6.52 15.18
C LEU A 278 -4.17 -5.30 15.77
N THR A 279 -4.88 -4.19 15.88
CA THR A 279 -4.33 -2.90 16.32
C THR A 279 -4.85 -2.59 17.72
N TYR A 280 -3.94 -2.31 18.63
CA TYR A 280 -4.25 -1.84 19.98
C TYR A 280 -3.71 -0.43 20.18
N ARG A 281 -4.59 0.54 20.46
CA ARG A 281 -4.20 1.89 20.82
C ARG A 281 -3.62 1.93 22.22
N TRP A 282 -2.28 1.95 22.28
CA TRP A 282 -1.56 1.94 23.55
C TRP A 282 -1.57 3.33 24.21
N MET A 283 -1.32 4.36 23.43
CA MET A 283 -1.34 5.77 23.86
C MET A 283 -2.08 6.61 22.81
N GLU A 284 -2.30 7.87 23.10
CA GLU A 284 -3.04 8.80 22.21
C GLU A 284 -2.50 8.80 20.77
N TYR A 285 -1.17 8.74 20.61
CA TYR A 285 -0.49 8.83 19.31
C TYR A 285 0.20 7.54 18.89
N TYR A 286 0.13 6.46 19.70
CA TYR A 286 0.88 5.24 19.46
C TYR A 286 -0.02 4.01 19.43
N ASP A 287 0.13 3.22 18.37
CA ASP A 287 -0.56 1.97 18.18
C ASP A 287 0.44 0.80 18.14
N LEU A 288 0.14 -0.27 18.90
CA LEU A 288 0.76 -1.57 18.77
C LEU A 288 -0.04 -2.42 17.81
N GLN A 289 0.61 -3.15 16.91
CA GLN A 289 -0.05 -3.97 15.93
C GLN A 289 0.58 -5.36 15.88
N GLY A 290 -0.27 -6.39 15.90
CA GLY A 290 0.08 -7.73 15.44
C GLY A 290 -0.47 -7.92 14.04
N PHE A 291 0.28 -8.52 13.14
CA PHE A 291 -0.20 -8.77 11.79
C PHE A 291 0.21 -10.13 11.26
N MET A 292 -0.63 -10.64 10.38
CA MET A 292 -0.32 -11.78 9.52
C MET A 292 -0.76 -11.48 8.09
N SER A 293 -0.02 -11.96 7.12
CA SER A 293 -0.41 -11.87 5.71
C SER A 293 0.03 -13.09 4.92
N PHE A 294 -0.79 -13.44 3.94
CA PHE A 294 -0.52 -14.48 2.95
C PHE A 294 -0.57 -13.83 1.57
N SER A 295 0.31 -14.26 0.68
CA SER A 295 0.29 -13.89 -0.73
C SER A 295 0.61 -15.09 -1.59
N SER A 296 -0.12 -15.24 -2.70
CA SER A 296 0.10 -16.28 -3.71
C SER A 296 0.07 -15.63 -5.08
N MET A 297 1.08 -15.84 -5.87
CA MET A 297 1.18 -15.31 -7.24
C MET A 297 1.24 -16.45 -8.23
N SER A 298 0.47 -16.32 -9.31
CA SER A 298 0.55 -17.17 -10.50
C SER A 298 0.90 -16.32 -11.71
N SER A 299 1.82 -16.82 -12.52
CA SER A 299 2.34 -16.13 -13.71
C SER A 299 2.40 -17.08 -14.90
N ASN A 300 2.25 -16.54 -16.11
CA ASN A 300 2.44 -17.32 -17.34
C ASN A 300 3.88 -17.33 -17.86
N ASP A 301 4.81 -16.64 -17.19
CA ASP A 301 6.20 -16.45 -17.66
C ASP A 301 7.23 -16.79 -16.59
N ILE A 302 6.89 -16.60 -15.32
CA ILE A 302 7.79 -16.81 -14.18
C ILE A 302 7.19 -17.83 -13.21
N GLU A 303 8.04 -18.35 -12.32
CA GLU A 303 7.59 -19.30 -11.30
C GLU A 303 6.53 -18.70 -10.37
N ASP A 304 5.52 -19.52 -10.08
CA ASP A 304 4.53 -19.20 -9.07
C ASP A 304 5.16 -19.19 -7.68
N PHE A 305 4.67 -18.34 -6.79
CA PHE A 305 5.13 -18.32 -5.41
C PHE A 305 3.99 -18.18 -4.39
N GLU A 306 4.27 -18.66 -3.19
CA GLU A 306 3.48 -18.38 -2.00
C GLU A 306 4.39 -17.78 -0.93
N ALA A 307 3.83 -16.89 -0.11
CA ALA A 307 4.55 -16.35 1.04
C ALA A 307 3.59 -16.06 2.19
N PHE A 308 4.06 -16.32 3.39
CA PHE A 308 3.38 -16.02 4.63
C PHE A 308 4.27 -15.13 5.49
N ASP A 309 3.72 -14.02 5.95
CA ASP A 309 4.40 -13.08 6.83
C ASP A 309 3.64 -12.97 8.15
N ILE A 310 4.35 -12.94 9.26
CA ILE A 310 3.78 -12.72 10.59
C ILE A 310 4.71 -11.84 11.43
N GLY A 311 4.17 -10.89 12.16
CA GLY A 311 5.00 -9.97 12.92
C GLY A 311 4.25 -8.98 13.78
N LEU A 312 5.04 -8.06 14.32
CA LEU A 312 4.60 -6.97 15.17
C LEU A 312 5.01 -5.63 14.56
N ALA A 313 4.24 -4.59 14.87
CA ALA A 313 4.56 -3.23 14.49
C ALA A 313 4.22 -2.25 15.64
N LEU A 314 4.96 -1.17 15.68
CA LEU A 314 4.67 0.02 16.46
C LEU A 314 4.51 1.18 15.50
N SER A 315 3.43 1.93 15.58
CA SER A 315 3.22 3.13 14.77
C SER A 315 2.87 4.33 15.63
N GLY A 316 3.32 5.50 15.19
CA GLY A 316 2.96 6.79 15.74
C GLY A 316 2.26 7.64 14.69
N ASN A 317 1.17 8.31 15.07
CA ASN A 317 0.38 9.18 14.21
C ASN A 317 0.22 10.56 14.83
N TYR A 318 0.56 11.60 14.06
CA TYR A 318 0.37 13.00 14.44
C TYR A 318 -0.41 13.73 13.36
N ARG A 319 -1.31 14.64 13.79
CA ARG A 319 -2.05 15.56 12.92
C ARG A 319 -1.88 16.98 13.39
N PHE A 320 -1.77 17.88 12.42
CA PHE A 320 -1.59 19.31 12.61
C PHE A 320 -2.69 20.08 11.91
#